data_80671160a10933b87590134d347eb13b
#
_entry.id   80671160a10933b87590134d347eb13b
#
_cell.length_a   1.000
_cell.length_b   1.000
_cell.length_c   1.000
_cell.angle_alpha   90.00
_cell.angle_beta   90.00
_cell.angle_gamma   90.00
#
_symmetry.space_group_name_H-M   'P 1'
#
loop_
_entity.id
_entity.type
_entity.pdbx_description
1 polymer ?
#
loop_
_entity_poly.entity_id
_entity_poly.type
_entity_poly.pdbx_seq_one_letter_code
_entity_poly.pdbx_strand_id
1 'polypeptide(L)'
;MLITPEYVFKDVTHITPEWLAQKGIRELVLDIDNTLTADRSQELPEEVAGWLEAMHRAGVKLTIVSNGAEKRVRPFAEKLGLAYLYRSAKPLPFALGVARRRMQVKRREMAMVGDQLYADRMAAALYGIPGLMVIPRGPDLGAQVVLKRKWEKKHWQEYYDRASGCPALFPGQLPGSACRSCRSGR
;
A
#
# COMPACT_ATOMS: atom_id res chain seq x y z
N MET A 1 -3.18 14.27 -8.39
CA MET A 1 -1.99 13.83 -9.15
C MET A 1 -1.87 12.31 -9.07
N LEU A 2 -1.40 11.64 -10.15
CA LEU A 2 -1.33 10.17 -10.20
C LEU A 2 -0.27 9.55 -9.28
N ILE A 3 0.79 10.29 -8.98
CA ILE A 3 1.97 9.79 -8.28
C ILE A 3 2.04 10.29 -6.83
N THR A 4 1.60 11.53 -6.57
CA THR A 4 1.65 12.09 -5.21
C THR A 4 0.80 11.26 -4.24
N PRO A 5 1.33 10.86 -3.08
CA PRO A 5 0.58 10.10 -2.08
C PRO A 5 -0.66 10.83 -1.60
N GLU A 6 -1.72 10.08 -1.28
CA GLU A 6 -2.92 10.61 -0.59
C GLU A 6 -2.84 10.31 0.91
N TYR A 7 -2.37 9.11 1.24
CA TYR A 7 -2.22 8.64 2.60
C TYR A 7 -0.83 8.04 2.75
N VAL A 8 -0.14 8.42 3.81
CA VAL A 8 1.18 7.89 4.15
C VAL A 8 1.18 7.45 5.59
N PHE A 9 1.68 6.24 5.83
CA PHE A 9 1.81 5.62 7.14
C PHE A 9 3.28 5.25 7.38
N LYS A 10 3.67 5.17 8.63
CA LYS A 10 5.02 4.71 9.00
C LYS A 10 5.28 3.29 8.48
N ASP A 11 4.32 2.40 8.67
CA ASP A 11 4.29 1.03 8.16
C ASP A 11 2.84 0.51 8.14
N VAL A 12 2.63 -0.74 7.72
CA VAL A 12 1.30 -1.33 7.59
C VAL A 12 0.56 -1.43 8.93
N THR A 13 1.26 -1.60 10.05
CA THR A 13 0.64 -1.79 11.37
C THR A 13 -0.11 -0.54 11.85
N HIS A 14 0.20 0.61 11.27
CA HIS A 14 -0.48 1.88 11.54
C HIS A 14 -1.74 2.10 10.69
N ILE A 15 -2.05 1.19 9.76
CA ILE A 15 -3.33 1.14 9.05
C ILE A 15 -4.28 0.31 9.92
N THR A 16 -5.14 0.97 10.71
CA THR A 16 -6.01 0.26 11.66
C THR A 16 -7.37 -0.11 11.07
N PRO A 17 -8.02 -1.17 11.57
CA PRO A 17 -9.40 -1.52 11.15
C PRO A 17 -10.38 -0.36 11.30
N GLU A 18 -10.25 0.42 12.37
CA GLU A 18 -11.13 1.57 12.66
C GLU A 18 -10.95 2.66 11.60
N TRP A 19 -9.70 2.94 11.20
CA TRP A 19 -9.41 3.88 10.14
C TRP A 19 -10.01 3.41 8.81
N LEU A 20 -9.86 2.13 8.47
CA LEU A 20 -10.44 1.54 7.26
C LEU A 20 -11.97 1.64 7.27
N ALA A 21 -12.61 1.32 8.39
CA ALA A 21 -14.05 1.43 8.55
C ALA A 21 -14.56 2.86 8.34
N GLN A 22 -13.87 3.87 8.90
CA GLN A 22 -14.20 5.29 8.69
C GLN A 22 -14.06 5.72 7.21
N LYS A 23 -13.17 5.07 6.44
CA LYS A 23 -13.00 5.31 5.00
C LYS A 23 -13.90 4.44 4.12
N GLY A 24 -14.66 3.51 4.72
CA GLY A 24 -15.48 2.55 4.01
C GLY A 24 -14.67 1.52 3.22
N ILE A 25 -13.41 1.28 3.62
CA ILE A 25 -12.51 0.30 2.99
C ILE A 25 -12.72 -1.05 3.65
N ARG A 26 -12.95 -2.08 2.86
CA ARG A 26 -13.23 -3.46 3.29
C ARG A 26 -12.27 -4.47 2.69
N GLU A 27 -11.45 -4.06 1.73
CA GLU A 27 -10.40 -4.87 1.13
C GLU A 27 -9.11 -4.07 1.02
N LEU A 28 -8.00 -4.70 1.40
CA LEU A 28 -6.66 -4.23 1.14
C LEU A 28 -5.98 -5.14 0.12
N VAL A 29 -5.49 -4.53 -0.93
CA VAL A 29 -4.55 -5.14 -1.87
C VAL A 29 -3.15 -4.80 -1.39
N LEU A 30 -2.35 -5.81 -1.09
CA LEU A 30 -1.06 -5.67 -0.41
C LEU A 30 0.10 -5.98 -1.37
N ASP A 31 1.08 -5.09 -1.45
CA ASP A 31 2.40 -5.47 -1.96
C ASP A 31 3.18 -6.23 -0.89
N ILE A 32 4.27 -6.91 -1.26
CA ILE A 32 5.09 -7.73 -0.35
C ILE A 32 6.37 -7.02 0.04
N ASP A 33 7.25 -6.83 -0.97
CA ASP A 33 8.63 -6.40 -0.77
C ASP A 33 8.67 -4.95 -0.27
N ASN A 34 9.40 -4.72 0.83
CA ASN A 34 9.46 -3.44 1.54
C ASN A 34 8.11 -2.90 2.07
N THR A 35 7.03 -3.69 1.97
CA THR A 35 5.69 -3.38 2.50
C THR A 35 5.34 -4.26 3.69
N LEU A 36 5.17 -5.57 3.49
CA LEU A 36 4.90 -6.54 4.56
C LEU A 36 6.19 -7.08 5.19
N THR A 37 7.24 -7.21 4.40
CA THR A 37 8.54 -7.73 4.80
C THR A 37 9.65 -6.95 4.13
N ALA A 38 10.91 -7.17 4.52
CA ALA A 38 12.06 -6.61 3.82
C ALA A 38 12.15 -7.14 2.38
N ASP A 39 12.80 -6.39 1.48
CA ASP A 39 12.94 -6.77 0.07
C ASP A 39 13.50 -8.21 -0.06
N ARG A 40 12.79 -9.05 -0.79
CA ARG A 40 13.08 -10.48 -1.04
C ARG A 40 13.11 -11.41 0.18
N SER A 41 12.79 -10.93 1.37
CA SER A 41 12.69 -11.77 2.57
C SER A 41 11.42 -12.62 2.56
N GLN A 42 11.51 -13.87 3.06
CA GLN A 42 10.37 -14.75 3.33
C GLN A 42 9.95 -14.70 4.82
N GLU A 43 10.66 -13.92 5.63
CA GLU A 43 10.36 -13.75 7.04
C GLU A 43 9.31 -12.67 7.22
N LEU A 44 8.25 -13.01 7.93
CA LEU A 44 7.20 -12.07 8.31
C LEU A 44 7.52 -11.54 9.70
N PRO A 45 7.67 -10.22 9.88
CA PRO A 45 7.83 -9.63 11.20
C PRO A 45 6.62 -9.93 12.10
N GLU A 46 6.86 -10.16 13.39
CA GLU A 46 5.80 -10.53 14.35
C GLU A 46 4.70 -9.47 14.44
N GLU A 47 5.08 -8.20 14.42
CA GLU A 47 4.14 -7.09 14.43
C GLU A 47 3.23 -7.05 13.18
N VAL A 48 3.74 -7.50 12.02
CA VAL A 48 2.95 -7.60 10.78
C VAL A 48 2.01 -8.81 10.85
N ALA A 49 2.48 -9.93 11.44
CA ALA A 49 1.62 -11.09 11.67
C ALA A 49 0.43 -10.72 12.56
N GLY A 50 0.68 -10.05 13.69
CA GLY A 50 -0.38 -9.56 14.57
C GLY A 50 -1.35 -8.59 13.89
N TRP A 51 -0.83 -7.73 13.00
CA TRP A 51 -1.66 -6.83 12.21
C TRP A 51 -2.55 -7.57 11.21
N LEU A 52 -2.01 -8.59 10.49
CA LEU A 52 -2.81 -9.42 9.57
C LEU A 52 -3.95 -10.13 10.31
N GLU A 53 -3.69 -10.65 11.51
CA GLU A 53 -4.72 -11.26 12.36
C GLU A 53 -5.78 -10.24 12.80
N ALA A 54 -5.38 -9.03 13.16
CA ALA A 54 -6.30 -7.95 13.52
C ALA A 54 -7.21 -7.59 12.34
N MET A 55 -6.66 -7.47 11.13
CA MET A 55 -7.43 -7.25 9.90
C MET A 55 -8.41 -8.38 9.64
N HIS A 56 -7.97 -9.62 9.77
CA HIS A 56 -8.84 -10.79 9.59
C HIS A 56 -9.99 -10.81 10.59
N ARG A 57 -9.71 -10.58 11.89
CA ARG A 57 -10.76 -10.48 12.93
C ARG A 57 -11.76 -9.36 12.68
N ALA A 58 -11.32 -8.26 12.08
CA ALA A 58 -12.18 -7.15 11.69
C ALA A 58 -12.97 -7.39 10.39
N GLY A 59 -12.80 -8.55 9.74
CA GLY A 59 -13.46 -8.90 8.49
C GLY A 59 -12.94 -8.16 7.27
N VAL A 60 -11.74 -7.57 7.34
CA VAL A 60 -11.07 -6.93 6.20
C VAL A 60 -10.51 -8.03 5.29
N LYS A 61 -10.89 -8.01 4.03
CA LYS A 61 -10.36 -8.93 3.02
C LYS A 61 -8.96 -8.51 2.59
N LEU A 62 -8.05 -9.47 2.46
CA LEU A 62 -6.65 -9.23 2.10
C LEU A 62 -6.28 -10.03 0.86
N THR A 63 -5.63 -9.37 -0.10
CA THR A 63 -5.14 -10.00 -1.34
C THR A 63 -3.74 -9.48 -1.64
N ILE A 64 -2.80 -10.37 -1.87
CA ILE A 64 -1.45 -10.01 -2.29
C ILE A 64 -1.41 -9.74 -3.79
N VAL A 65 -0.84 -8.60 -4.21
CA VAL A 65 -0.60 -8.26 -5.62
C VAL A 65 0.82 -7.72 -5.78
N SER A 66 1.71 -8.56 -6.29
CA SER A 66 3.14 -8.24 -6.41
C SER A 66 3.66 -8.35 -7.85
N ASN A 67 4.65 -7.52 -8.19
CA ASN A 67 5.42 -7.62 -9.43
C ASN A 67 6.42 -8.78 -9.42
N GLY A 68 6.63 -9.39 -8.24
CA GLY A 68 7.54 -10.53 -8.06
C GLY A 68 7.14 -11.75 -8.88
N ALA A 69 8.12 -12.62 -9.15
CA ALA A 69 7.90 -13.91 -9.80
C ALA A 69 7.12 -14.86 -8.88
N GLU A 70 6.44 -15.84 -9.46
CA GLU A 70 5.64 -16.84 -8.72
C GLU A 70 6.43 -17.51 -7.59
N LYS A 71 7.66 -17.93 -7.86
CA LYS A 71 8.57 -18.56 -6.88
C LYS A 71 8.84 -17.68 -5.64
N ARG A 72 8.66 -16.36 -5.74
CA ARG A 72 8.79 -15.41 -4.62
C ARG A 72 7.46 -15.21 -3.90
N VAL A 73 6.39 -14.99 -4.67
CA VAL A 73 5.08 -14.58 -4.14
C VAL A 73 4.30 -15.74 -3.53
N ARG A 74 4.26 -16.87 -4.24
CA ARG A 74 3.46 -18.03 -3.87
C ARG A 74 3.78 -18.60 -2.47
N PRO A 75 5.05 -18.93 -2.14
CA PRO A 75 5.35 -19.50 -0.83
C PRO A 75 5.00 -18.55 0.33
N PHE A 76 5.23 -17.24 0.12
CA PHE A 76 4.90 -16.22 1.11
C PHE A 76 3.40 -16.11 1.33
N ALA A 77 2.62 -16.05 0.26
CA ALA A 77 1.17 -15.93 0.32
C ALA A 77 0.49 -17.18 0.90
N GLU A 78 0.95 -18.38 0.50
CA GLU A 78 0.45 -19.66 1.01
C GLU A 78 0.72 -19.80 2.52
N LYS A 79 1.90 -19.38 3.00
CA LYS A 79 2.23 -19.35 4.43
C LYS A 79 1.24 -18.48 5.23
N LEU A 80 0.72 -17.42 4.62
CA LEU A 80 -0.24 -16.49 5.24
C LEU A 80 -1.71 -16.88 4.99
N GLY A 81 -1.98 -17.90 4.17
CA GLY A 81 -3.34 -18.25 3.78
C GLY A 81 -4.05 -17.18 2.94
N LEU A 82 -3.31 -16.31 2.26
CA LEU A 82 -3.85 -15.19 1.50
C LEU A 82 -3.97 -15.49 0.01
N ALA A 83 -5.03 -14.98 -0.61
CA ALA A 83 -5.13 -14.95 -2.07
C ALA A 83 -4.01 -14.07 -2.66
N TYR A 84 -3.49 -14.44 -3.84
CA TYR A 84 -2.38 -13.72 -4.44
C TYR A 84 -2.44 -13.64 -5.96
N LEU A 85 -1.75 -12.61 -6.47
CA LEU A 85 -1.42 -12.40 -7.88
C LEU A 85 0.07 -12.05 -7.98
N TYR A 86 0.80 -12.79 -8.78
CA TYR A 86 2.21 -12.54 -9.09
C TYR A 86 2.36 -11.94 -10.48
N ARG A 87 3.53 -11.40 -10.83
CA ARG A 87 3.80 -10.72 -12.11
C ARG A 87 2.68 -9.75 -12.49
N SER A 88 2.22 -8.99 -11.51
CA SER A 88 1.02 -8.15 -11.61
C SER A 88 1.14 -6.98 -12.58
N ALA A 89 2.34 -6.72 -13.08
CA ALA A 89 2.67 -5.64 -14.02
C ALA A 89 2.28 -4.23 -13.52
N LYS A 90 2.29 -3.99 -12.19
CA LYS A 90 2.11 -2.63 -11.65
C LYS A 90 3.15 -1.69 -12.29
N PRO A 91 2.76 -0.51 -12.77
CA PRO A 91 1.55 0.26 -12.43
C PRO A 91 0.28 -0.04 -13.26
N LEU A 92 0.27 -1.01 -14.15
CA LEU A 92 -0.96 -1.34 -14.86
C LEU A 92 -2.03 -1.86 -13.89
N PRO A 93 -3.30 -1.40 -14.00
CA PRO A 93 -4.32 -1.66 -13.00
C PRO A 93 -5.04 -3.01 -13.13
N PHE A 94 -4.65 -3.86 -14.08
CA PHE A 94 -5.37 -5.10 -14.41
C PHE A 94 -5.48 -6.07 -13.22
N ALA A 95 -4.38 -6.24 -12.47
CA ALA A 95 -4.36 -7.12 -11.31
C ALA A 95 -5.33 -6.67 -10.21
N LEU A 96 -5.52 -5.35 -10.03
CA LEU A 96 -6.50 -4.80 -9.07
C LEU A 96 -7.94 -5.16 -9.49
N GLY A 97 -8.22 -5.16 -10.79
CA GLY A 97 -9.50 -5.61 -11.34
C GLY A 97 -9.76 -7.10 -11.09
N VAL A 98 -8.71 -7.94 -11.16
CA VAL A 98 -8.81 -9.37 -10.84
C VAL A 98 -9.03 -9.57 -9.34
N ALA A 99 -8.26 -8.91 -8.47
CA ALA A 99 -8.41 -8.95 -7.02
C ALA A 99 -9.86 -8.60 -6.62
N ARG A 100 -10.37 -7.47 -7.10
CA ARG A 100 -11.75 -7.04 -6.85
C ARG A 100 -12.79 -8.11 -7.17
N ARG A 101 -12.68 -8.72 -8.35
CA ARG A 101 -13.66 -9.75 -8.78
C ARG A 101 -13.58 -10.99 -7.89
N ARG A 102 -12.37 -11.43 -7.53
CA ARG A 102 -12.17 -12.58 -6.63
C ARG A 102 -12.73 -12.34 -5.24
N MET A 103 -12.54 -11.14 -4.70
CA MET A 103 -13.01 -10.76 -3.37
C MET A 103 -14.47 -10.31 -3.31
N GLN A 104 -15.10 -10.12 -4.48
CA GLN A 104 -16.51 -9.71 -4.59
C GLN A 104 -16.84 -8.42 -3.83
N VAL A 105 -15.97 -7.41 -3.94
CA VAL A 105 -16.15 -6.09 -3.33
C VAL A 105 -16.38 -5.01 -4.37
N LYS A 106 -16.93 -3.89 -3.94
CA LYS A 106 -17.06 -2.71 -4.79
C LYS A 106 -15.71 -1.98 -4.87
N ARG A 107 -15.40 -1.37 -6.02
CA ARG A 107 -14.16 -0.62 -6.22
C ARG A 107 -13.90 0.44 -5.11
N ARG A 108 -14.95 1.13 -4.67
CA ARG A 108 -14.87 2.13 -3.61
C ARG A 108 -14.54 1.57 -2.22
N GLU A 109 -14.63 0.26 -2.05
CA GLU A 109 -14.37 -0.45 -0.78
C GLU A 109 -12.95 -1.02 -0.74
N MET A 110 -12.11 -0.74 -1.76
CA MET A 110 -10.74 -1.24 -1.89
C MET A 110 -9.72 -0.13 -1.67
N ALA A 111 -8.54 -0.51 -1.17
CA ALA A 111 -7.34 0.31 -1.22
C ALA A 111 -6.11 -0.54 -1.56
N MET A 112 -5.11 0.09 -2.19
CA MET A 112 -3.79 -0.52 -2.43
C MET A 112 -2.82 -0.06 -1.36
N VAL A 113 -2.11 -1.01 -0.75
CA VAL A 113 -1.03 -0.75 0.23
C VAL A 113 0.30 -1.11 -0.43
N GLY A 114 1.26 -0.21 -0.40
CA GLY A 114 2.58 -0.43 -0.97
C GLY A 114 3.55 0.70 -0.65
N ASP A 115 4.80 0.53 -1.04
CA ASP A 115 5.89 1.46 -0.75
C ASP A 115 6.40 2.23 -1.98
N GLN A 116 6.06 1.77 -3.22
CA GLN A 116 6.56 2.35 -4.46
C GLN A 116 5.53 3.27 -5.13
N LEU A 117 5.88 4.55 -5.33
CA LEU A 117 4.99 5.52 -5.98
C LEU A 117 4.73 5.17 -7.44
N TYR A 118 5.76 4.73 -8.17
CA TYR A 118 5.66 4.38 -9.60
C TYR A 118 5.14 2.95 -9.87
N ALA A 119 4.82 2.20 -8.84
CA ALA A 119 4.15 0.91 -8.97
C ALA A 119 2.79 0.94 -8.28
N ASP A 120 2.78 1.02 -6.95
CA ASP A 120 1.58 0.83 -6.13
C ASP A 120 0.66 2.05 -6.16
N ARG A 121 1.21 3.25 -5.88
CA ARG A 121 0.42 4.48 -5.92
C ARG A 121 -0.17 4.74 -7.30
N MET A 122 0.65 4.57 -8.34
CA MET A 122 0.22 4.79 -9.70
C MET A 122 -0.82 3.76 -10.15
N ALA A 123 -0.66 2.47 -9.79
CA ALA A 123 -1.67 1.43 -10.06
C ALA A 123 -3.00 1.75 -9.38
N ALA A 124 -2.95 2.16 -8.11
CA ALA A 124 -4.13 2.59 -7.36
C ALA A 124 -4.85 3.75 -8.04
N ALA A 125 -4.09 4.79 -8.43
CA ALA A 125 -4.64 5.96 -9.10
C ALA A 125 -5.27 5.63 -10.46
N LEU A 126 -4.59 4.83 -11.28
CA LEU A 126 -5.10 4.40 -12.59
C LEU A 126 -6.35 3.52 -12.46
N TYR A 127 -6.45 2.75 -11.38
CA TYR A 127 -7.65 1.95 -11.09
C TYR A 127 -8.77 2.78 -10.45
N GLY A 128 -8.46 3.94 -9.87
CA GLY A 128 -9.42 4.82 -9.20
C GLY A 128 -9.76 4.35 -7.77
N ILE A 129 -8.76 3.89 -7.02
CA ILE A 129 -8.84 3.56 -5.60
C ILE A 129 -7.77 4.31 -4.79
N PRO A 130 -7.92 4.47 -3.47
CA PRO A 130 -6.89 5.06 -2.63
C PRO A 130 -5.59 4.23 -2.63
N GLY A 131 -4.45 4.92 -2.67
CA GLY A 131 -3.14 4.35 -2.39
C GLY A 131 -2.70 4.70 -0.98
N LEU A 132 -2.53 3.69 -0.14
CA LEU A 132 -2.03 3.79 1.23
C LEU A 132 -0.54 3.50 1.19
N MET A 133 0.26 4.55 1.18
CA MET A 133 1.71 4.41 1.07
C MET A 133 2.32 4.15 2.43
N VAL A 134 3.31 3.27 2.48
CA VAL A 134 4.11 3.00 3.67
C VAL A 134 5.58 3.34 3.42
N ILE A 135 6.31 3.65 4.48
CA ILE A 135 7.75 3.84 4.39
C ILE A 135 8.41 2.46 4.19
N PRO A 136 9.34 2.33 3.24
CA PRO A 136 10.04 1.06 3.00
C PRO A 136 10.69 0.50 4.27
N ARG A 137 10.54 -0.81 4.50
CA ARG A 137 11.10 -1.50 5.68
C ARG A 137 12.62 -1.66 5.65
N GLY A 138 13.21 -1.55 4.48
CA GLY A 138 14.65 -1.73 4.31
C GLY A 138 15.14 -1.23 2.96
N PRO A 139 16.44 -1.43 2.67
CA PRO A 139 17.01 -1.06 1.40
C PRO A 139 16.45 -1.92 0.25
N ASP A 140 16.27 -1.29 -0.92
CA ASP A 140 15.92 -2.00 -2.14
C ASP A 140 17.14 -2.75 -2.70
N LEU A 141 17.01 -4.04 -2.99
CA LEU A 141 18.06 -4.89 -3.55
C LEU A 141 18.06 -4.92 -5.09
N GLY A 142 16.99 -4.44 -5.71
CA GLY A 142 16.84 -4.43 -7.17
C GLY A 142 17.28 -3.12 -7.80
N ALA A 143 18.25 -3.15 -8.74
CA ALA A 143 18.77 -1.94 -9.41
C ALA A 143 17.66 -1.08 -10.06
N GLN A 144 16.63 -1.71 -10.64
CA GLN A 144 15.50 -1.00 -11.24
C GLN A 144 14.66 -0.25 -10.20
N VAL A 145 14.49 -0.84 -9.01
CA VAL A 145 13.75 -0.21 -7.91
C VAL A 145 14.56 0.97 -7.38
N VAL A 146 15.86 0.78 -7.15
CA VAL A 146 16.78 1.85 -6.72
C VAL A 146 16.74 3.05 -7.68
N LEU A 147 16.69 2.80 -9.00
CA LEU A 147 16.59 3.88 -9.99
C LEU A 147 15.24 4.61 -9.87
N LYS A 148 14.13 3.89 -9.73
CA LYS A 148 12.79 4.48 -9.54
C LYS A 148 12.74 5.34 -8.28
N ARG A 149 13.36 4.90 -7.17
CA ARG A 149 13.42 5.67 -5.91
C ARG A 149 14.07 7.05 -6.08
N LYS A 150 15.06 7.18 -6.98
CA LYS A 150 15.66 8.49 -7.28
C LYS A 150 14.63 9.48 -7.84
N TRP A 151 13.73 8.99 -8.69
CA TRP A 151 12.65 9.82 -9.26
C TRP A 151 11.51 10.04 -8.27
N GLU A 152 11.26 9.09 -7.38
CA GLU A 152 10.25 9.22 -6.32
C GLU A 152 10.60 10.32 -5.32
N LYS A 153 11.89 10.60 -5.07
CA LYS A 153 12.34 11.61 -4.10
C LYS A 153 11.67 12.97 -4.28
N LYS A 154 11.52 13.42 -5.52
CA LYS A 154 10.85 14.69 -5.82
C LYS A 154 9.37 14.68 -5.35
N HIS A 155 8.65 13.61 -5.60
CA HIS A 155 7.23 13.50 -5.24
C HIS A 155 7.03 13.30 -3.74
N TRP A 156 7.97 12.63 -3.08
CA TRP A 156 8.00 12.57 -1.61
C TRP A 156 8.26 13.95 -1.00
N GLN A 157 9.22 14.70 -1.55
CA GLN A 157 9.48 16.09 -1.11
C GLN A 157 8.25 16.96 -1.30
N GLU A 158 7.62 16.93 -2.47
CA GLU A 158 6.37 17.65 -2.74
C GLU A 158 5.25 17.29 -1.74
N TYR A 159 5.19 16.01 -1.32
CA TYR A 159 4.25 15.57 -0.30
C TYR A 159 4.58 16.20 1.05
N TYR A 160 5.81 16.10 1.52
CA TYR A 160 6.24 16.63 2.82
C TYR A 160 6.14 18.16 2.88
N ASP A 161 6.49 18.86 1.81
CA ASP A 161 6.37 20.32 1.74
C ASP A 161 4.91 20.78 1.90
N ARG A 162 3.97 20.05 1.32
CA ARG A 162 2.52 20.31 1.50
C ARG A 162 2.04 19.89 2.88
N ALA A 163 2.66 18.89 3.46
CA ALA A 163 2.28 18.29 4.72
C ALA A 163 2.74 19.08 5.94
N SER A 164 3.76 19.93 5.79
CA SER A 164 4.41 20.65 6.91
C SER A 164 3.45 21.58 7.70
N GLY A 165 2.27 21.87 7.17
CA GLY A 165 1.21 22.62 7.88
C GLY A 165 0.02 21.78 8.36
N CYS A 166 0.00 20.45 8.11
CA CYS A 166 -1.14 19.61 8.44
C CYS A 166 -0.80 18.57 9.51
N PRO A 167 -1.52 18.53 10.64
CA PRO A 167 -1.32 17.50 11.65
C PRO A 167 -1.72 16.13 11.14
N ALA A 168 -1.10 15.08 11.67
CA ALA A 168 -1.57 13.71 11.49
C ALA A 168 -2.92 13.53 12.18
N LEU A 169 -3.90 12.95 11.50
CA LEU A 169 -5.25 12.75 12.04
C LEU A 169 -5.36 11.48 12.89
N PHE A 170 -4.42 10.53 12.70
CA PHE A 170 -4.41 9.24 13.38
C PHE A 170 -2.99 8.86 13.78
N PRO A 171 -2.82 8.06 14.86
CA PRO A 171 -1.52 7.54 15.24
C PRO A 171 -0.82 6.84 14.08
N GLY A 172 0.46 7.14 13.86
CA GLY A 172 1.27 6.55 12.79
C GLY A 172 0.97 7.03 11.37
N GLN A 173 -0.10 7.80 11.15
CA GLN A 173 -0.31 8.49 9.89
C GLN A 173 0.60 9.71 9.83
N LEU A 174 1.36 9.84 8.75
CA LEU A 174 2.25 10.99 8.57
C LEU A 174 1.45 12.26 8.25
N PRO A 175 1.96 13.44 8.63
CA PRO A 175 1.30 14.73 8.39
C PRO A 175 0.92 14.94 6.91
N GLY A 176 -0.17 15.66 6.66
CA GLY A 176 -0.62 16.01 5.31
C GLY A 176 -1.47 14.97 4.60
N SER A 177 -1.63 13.77 5.16
CA SER A 177 -2.49 12.73 4.59
C SER A 177 -3.95 13.16 4.59
N ALA A 178 -4.50 13.43 3.39
CA ALA A 178 -5.91 13.73 3.14
C ALA A 178 -6.51 14.92 3.95
N CYS A 179 -5.71 15.86 4.39
CA CYS A 179 -6.22 17.08 5.01
C CYS A 179 -6.99 17.92 3.99
N ARG A 180 -8.29 18.17 4.24
CA ARG A 180 -9.14 18.98 3.34
C ARG A 180 -8.65 20.43 3.24
N SER A 181 -8.12 21.00 4.31
CA SER A 181 -7.58 22.38 4.33
C SER A 181 -6.34 22.53 3.43
N CYS A 182 -5.55 21.47 3.25
CA CYS A 182 -4.40 21.49 2.35
C CYS A 182 -4.78 21.37 0.86
N ARG A 183 -6.03 21.02 0.53
CA ARG A 183 -6.53 20.96 -0.86
C ARG A 183 -7.09 22.29 -1.36
N SER A 184 -7.45 23.23 -0.48
CA SER A 184 -8.10 24.49 -0.84
C SER A 184 -7.14 25.67 -1.06
N GLY A 185 -5.84 25.44 -1.01
CA GLY A 185 -4.81 26.43 -1.30
C GLY A 185 -4.50 26.52 -2.81
N ARG A 186 -5.45 26.95 -3.59
CA ARG A 186 -5.30 27.60 -4.93
C ARG A 186 -6.50 28.47 -5.19
#